data_4fcb930fa5ffec8c8bb1f2d7100dcce4
#
_entry.id   4fcb930fa5ffec8c8bb1f2d7100dcce4
#
_cell.length_a   1.000
_cell.length_b   1.000
_cell.length_c   1.000
_cell.angle_alpha   90.00
_cell.angle_beta   90.00
_cell.angle_gamma   90.00
#
_symmetry.space_group_name_H-M   'P 1'
#
loop_
_entity.id
_entity.type
_entity.pdbx_description
1 polymer ?
#
loop_
_entity_poly.entity_id
_entity_poly.type
_entity_poly.pdbx_seq_one_letter_code
_entity_poly.pdbx_strand_id
1 'polypeptide(L)'
;MECCGPGYSSTQEAIKAPNEKLLYTIAIYTGTGIQKPDYLATVDVDPESPTYSQVIHRLEMPGIGDELHHMGWNACSSCHDDSSMSRKFLILPGVRSNNLHIVDTATDPRAPRLHKIIDGAEIKGKADLSGPHTVHCLGSEIIISFLGNAKGEAPGGYLQLDKDFNIVGRWENSMGDIKFGYDFWYQPRHNIMVSSEWAAPNTFMPLSLIHI
;
A
#
# COMPACT_ATOMS: atom_id res chain seq x y z
N MET A 1 13.98 -26.29 8.23
CA MET A 1 13.82 -25.01 8.92
C MET A 1 12.34 -24.75 8.99
N GLU A 2 11.79 -24.60 10.18
CA GLU A 2 10.40 -24.17 10.34
C GLU A 2 10.27 -22.78 9.73
N CYS A 3 9.19 -22.57 8.98
CA CYS A 3 8.89 -21.26 8.40
C CYS A 3 8.45 -20.33 9.52
N CYS A 4 9.25 -19.31 9.81
CA CYS A 4 9.00 -18.35 10.89
C CYS A 4 8.09 -17.17 10.46
N GLY A 5 7.31 -17.34 9.38
CA GLY A 5 6.53 -16.25 8.81
C GLY A 5 7.35 -15.33 7.89
N PRO A 6 6.75 -14.26 7.38
CA PRO A 6 7.41 -13.34 6.46
C PRO A 6 8.44 -12.45 7.15
N GLY A 7 9.41 -11.99 6.36
CA GLY A 7 10.47 -11.10 6.85
C GLY A 7 11.57 -11.82 7.64
N TYR A 8 12.27 -11.06 8.45
CA TYR A 8 13.47 -11.52 9.18
C TYR A 8 13.40 -11.07 10.64
N SER A 9 13.98 -11.87 11.54
CA SER A 9 14.02 -11.57 12.98
C SER A 9 14.86 -10.35 13.34
N SER A 10 15.81 -9.99 12.48
CA SER A 10 16.70 -8.84 12.66
C SER A 10 17.29 -8.37 11.33
N THR A 11 17.88 -7.17 11.32
CA THR A 11 18.62 -6.63 10.18
C THR A 11 19.81 -7.51 9.81
N GLN A 12 20.50 -8.07 10.80
CA GLN A 12 21.62 -8.99 10.60
C GLN A 12 21.19 -10.27 9.87
N GLU A 13 20.01 -10.77 10.15
CA GLU A 13 19.46 -11.92 9.44
C GLU A 13 19.02 -11.55 8.02
N ALA A 14 18.44 -10.36 7.84
CA ALA A 14 18.04 -9.87 6.52
C ALA A 14 19.24 -9.74 5.55
N ILE A 15 20.38 -9.27 6.04
CA ILE A 15 21.61 -9.13 5.22
C ILE A 15 22.13 -10.47 4.69
N LYS A 16 21.82 -11.57 5.38
CA LYS A 16 22.25 -12.93 4.96
C LYS A 16 21.34 -13.54 3.89
N ALA A 17 20.20 -12.93 3.63
CA ALA A 17 19.25 -13.42 2.63
C ALA A 17 19.81 -13.29 1.21
N PRO A 18 19.37 -14.14 0.28
CA PRO A 18 19.66 -13.93 -1.14
C PRO A 18 19.17 -12.56 -1.62
N ASN A 19 19.91 -11.94 -2.53
CA ASN A 19 19.48 -10.70 -3.15
C ASN A 19 18.16 -10.88 -3.88
N GLU A 20 17.28 -9.87 -3.78
CA GLU A 20 16.06 -9.83 -4.55
C GLU A 20 16.38 -9.73 -6.05
N LYS A 21 15.57 -10.42 -6.86
CA LYS A 21 15.74 -10.47 -8.32
C LYS A 21 14.70 -9.69 -9.08
N LEU A 22 13.68 -9.20 -8.38
CA LEU A 22 12.58 -8.42 -8.94
C LEU A 22 12.35 -7.17 -8.09
N LEU A 23 12.03 -6.07 -8.77
CA LEU A 23 11.57 -4.83 -8.16
C LEU A 23 10.18 -4.51 -8.70
N TYR A 24 9.25 -4.18 -7.81
CA TYR A 24 7.96 -3.62 -8.18
C TYR A 24 7.98 -2.10 -7.97
N THR A 25 7.52 -1.37 -8.95
CA THR A 25 7.38 0.08 -8.87
C THR A 25 6.10 0.55 -9.56
N ILE A 26 5.44 1.53 -8.98
CA ILE A 26 4.29 2.18 -9.60
C ILE A 26 4.75 3.21 -10.63
N ALA A 27 3.94 3.36 -11.66
CA ALA A 27 4.11 4.40 -12.68
C ALA A 27 2.75 5.08 -12.90
N ILE A 28 2.74 6.40 -12.80
CA ILE A 28 1.53 7.21 -12.86
C ILE A 28 1.53 8.10 -14.08
N TYR A 29 0.33 8.38 -14.61
CA TYR A 29 0.12 9.31 -15.71
C TYR A 29 -0.53 10.64 -15.29
N THR A 30 -0.89 10.78 -14.01
CA THR A 30 -1.45 12.03 -13.47
C THR A 30 -0.51 13.20 -13.75
N GLY A 31 -1.05 14.31 -14.28
CA GLY A 31 -0.31 15.52 -14.63
C GLY A 31 0.53 15.45 -15.93
N THR A 32 0.63 14.30 -16.59
CA THR A 32 1.38 14.15 -17.84
C THR A 32 0.59 14.56 -19.09
N GLY A 33 -0.72 14.70 -18.98
CA GLY A 33 -1.65 14.87 -20.11
C GLY A 33 -1.97 13.57 -20.86
N ILE A 34 -1.34 12.46 -20.48
CA ILE A 34 -1.55 11.15 -21.11
C ILE A 34 -2.76 10.48 -20.47
N GLN A 35 -3.76 10.14 -21.27
CA GLN A 35 -4.99 9.49 -20.82
C GLN A 35 -4.83 7.96 -20.88
N LYS A 36 -4.06 7.41 -19.92
CA LYS A 36 -3.85 5.97 -19.74
C LYS A 36 -3.97 5.58 -18.29
N PRO A 37 -4.29 4.31 -17.99
CA PRO A 37 -4.25 3.80 -16.64
C PRO A 37 -2.84 3.84 -16.05
N ASP A 38 -2.74 4.12 -14.77
CA ASP A 38 -1.52 3.87 -14.00
C ASP A 38 -1.23 2.37 -13.98
N TYR A 39 0.02 1.99 -13.72
CA TYR A 39 0.39 0.59 -13.72
C TYR A 39 1.46 0.25 -12.68
N LEU A 40 1.46 -1.02 -12.29
CA LEU A 40 2.56 -1.63 -11.54
C LEU A 40 3.57 -2.21 -12.54
N ALA A 41 4.80 -1.72 -12.52
CA ALA A 41 5.89 -2.28 -13.30
C ALA A 41 6.64 -3.33 -12.50
N THR A 42 6.97 -4.45 -13.16
CA THR A 42 7.95 -5.42 -12.67
C THR A 42 9.25 -5.18 -13.39
N VAL A 43 10.31 -4.91 -12.64
CA VAL A 43 11.67 -4.70 -13.18
C VAL A 43 12.54 -5.89 -12.79
N ASP A 44 13.26 -6.43 -13.76
CA ASP A 44 14.27 -7.46 -13.50
C ASP A 44 15.53 -6.82 -12.95
N VAL A 45 15.90 -7.16 -11.71
CA VAL A 45 17.09 -6.64 -11.03
C VAL A 45 18.13 -7.73 -10.77
N ASP A 46 17.97 -8.90 -11.38
CA ASP A 46 18.98 -9.97 -11.35
C ASP A 46 20.13 -9.61 -12.31
N PRO A 47 21.35 -9.31 -11.81
CA PRO A 47 22.47 -8.93 -12.66
C PRO A 47 22.92 -10.04 -13.64
N GLU A 48 22.54 -11.29 -13.37
CA GLU A 48 22.85 -12.44 -14.26
C GLU A 48 21.77 -12.66 -15.33
N SER A 49 20.66 -11.90 -15.28
CA SER A 49 19.57 -12.04 -16.23
C SER A 49 19.83 -11.28 -17.52
N PRO A 50 19.46 -11.84 -18.69
CA PRO A 50 19.52 -11.12 -19.96
C PRO A 50 18.57 -9.91 -20.03
N THR A 51 17.61 -9.82 -19.14
CA THR A 51 16.65 -8.71 -19.01
C THR A 51 16.96 -7.79 -17.82
N TYR A 52 18.19 -7.86 -17.28
CA TYR A 52 18.60 -6.98 -16.18
C TYR A 52 18.28 -5.51 -16.47
N SER A 53 17.77 -4.81 -15.48
CA SER A 53 17.34 -3.41 -15.51
C SER A 53 16.19 -3.08 -16.48
N GLN A 54 15.50 -4.08 -17.04
CA GLN A 54 14.36 -3.87 -17.95
C GLN A 54 13.02 -4.04 -17.22
N VAL A 55 12.03 -3.27 -17.67
CA VAL A 55 10.63 -3.51 -17.31
C VAL A 55 10.14 -4.74 -18.07
N ILE A 56 9.93 -5.84 -17.36
CA ILE A 56 9.54 -7.13 -17.95
C ILE A 56 8.04 -7.37 -17.94
N HIS A 57 7.29 -6.64 -17.12
CA HIS A 57 5.83 -6.71 -17.06
C HIS A 57 5.24 -5.36 -16.64
N ARG A 58 4.02 -5.07 -17.11
CA ARG A 58 3.19 -3.94 -16.69
C ARG A 58 1.79 -4.43 -16.40
N LEU A 59 1.36 -4.30 -15.16
CA LEU A 59 -0.02 -4.53 -14.76
C LEU A 59 -0.75 -3.20 -14.76
N GLU A 60 -1.50 -2.91 -15.82
CA GLU A 60 -2.32 -1.71 -15.89
C GLU A 60 -3.53 -1.80 -14.94
N MET A 61 -3.85 -0.69 -14.25
CA MET A 61 -5.06 -0.62 -13.44
C MET A 61 -6.30 -0.49 -14.35
N PRO A 62 -7.49 -0.89 -13.88
CA PRO A 62 -8.71 -0.81 -14.70
C PRO A 62 -9.18 0.61 -14.99
N GLY A 63 -8.88 1.56 -14.10
CA GLY A 63 -9.31 2.95 -14.19
C GLY A 63 -8.22 3.89 -14.70
N ILE A 64 -8.62 5.08 -15.16
CA ILE A 64 -7.71 6.18 -15.51
C ILE A 64 -7.79 7.22 -14.38
N GLY A 65 -6.63 7.75 -13.97
CA GLY A 65 -6.57 8.82 -12.96
C GLY A 65 -6.65 8.32 -11.52
N ASP A 66 -6.27 7.09 -11.26
CA ASP A 66 -6.14 6.55 -9.90
C ASP A 66 -5.14 7.32 -9.06
N GLU A 67 -4.03 7.77 -9.66
CA GLU A 67 -2.84 8.28 -8.99
C GLU A 67 -2.39 7.29 -7.91
N LEU A 68 -1.85 6.15 -8.37
CA LEU A 68 -1.28 5.14 -7.48
C LEU A 68 -0.20 5.76 -6.60
N HIS A 69 -0.21 5.40 -5.31
CA HIS A 69 0.67 6.04 -4.34
C HIS A 69 1.42 5.00 -3.51
N HIS A 70 1.69 5.24 -2.23
CA HIS A 70 2.47 4.34 -1.40
C HIS A 70 1.88 2.94 -1.34
N MET A 71 2.64 1.96 -1.79
CA MET A 71 2.24 0.56 -1.76
C MET A 71 2.84 -0.16 -0.55
N GLY A 72 2.13 -1.17 -0.05
CA GLY A 72 2.61 -1.99 1.05
C GLY A 72 2.21 -3.45 0.92
N TRP A 73 2.95 -4.32 1.59
CA TRP A 73 2.70 -5.74 1.60
C TRP A 73 1.60 -6.12 2.59
N ASN A 74 0.86 -7.19 2.26
CA ASN A 74 -0.11 -7.79 3.19
C ASN A 74 0.52 -8.40 4.44
N ALA A 75 1.80 -8.69 4.41
CA ALA A 75 2.56 -9.25 5.52
C ALA A 75 4.02 -8.79 5.46
N CYS A 76 4.63 -8.55 6.60
CA CYS A 76 5.98 -8.05 6.73
C CYS A 76 6.68 -8.66 7.96
N SER A 77 7.82 -8.11 8.36
CA SER A 77 8.57 -8.59 9.53
C SER A 77 7.78 -8.51 10.86
N SER A 78 6.69 -7.74 10.93
CA SER A 78 5.81 -7.76 12.10
C SER A 78 5.06 -9.09 12.27
N CYS A 79 4.97 -9.88 11.19
CA CYS A 79 4.39 -11.23 11.19
C CYS A 79 5.47 -12.33 11.34
N HIS A 80 6.71 -11.98 11.70
CA HIS A 80 7.74 -12.96 12.02
C HIS A 80 7.25 -13.83 13.18
N ASP A 81 7.57 -15.11 13.18
CA ASP A 81 7.05 -16.13 14.10
C ASP A 81 5.60 -16.58 13.84
N ASP A 82 4.91 -16.07 12.84
CA ASP A 82 3.61 -16.57 12.39
C ASP A 82 3.76 -17.29 11.03
N SER A 83 3.87 -18.61 11.08
CA SER A 83 4.03 -19.46 9.89
C SER A 83 2.78 -19.52 9.00
N SER A 84 1.62 -19.07 9.51
CA SER A 84 0.38 -18.98 8.72
C SER A 84 0.37 -17.78 7.78
N MET A 85 1.17 -16.77 8.08
CA MET A 85 1.27 -15.56 7.27
C MET A 85 2.34 -15.70 6.18
N SER A 86 2.06 -15.14 5.02
CA SER A 86 3.02 -15.08 3.92
C SER A 86 2.83 -13.80 3.10
N ARG A 87 3.94 -13.24 2.63
CA ARG A 87 3.97 -12.07 1.77
C ARG A 87 3.59 -12.46 0.35
N LYS A 88 2.34 -12.31 -0.02
CA LYS A 88 1.76 -12.72 -1.30
C LYS A 88 1.10 -11.60 -2.08
N PHE A 89 0.63 -10.60 -1.37
CA PHE A 89 -0.18 -9.55 -1.96
C PHE A 89 0.44 -8.18 -1.72
N LEU A 90 0.42 -7.36 -2.75
CA LEU A 90 0.81 -5.97 -2.70
C LEU A 90 -0.45 -5.10 -2.79
N ILE A 91 -0.61 -4.17 -1.87
CA ILE A 91 -1.75 -3.26 -1.82
C ILE A 91 -1.30 -1.92 -2.39
N LEU A 92 -2.00 -1.45 -3.44
CA LEU A 92 -1.71 -0.19 -4.14
C LEU A 92 -2.88 0.78 -3.93
N PRO A 93 -2.72 1.79 -3.08
CA PRO A 93 -3.72 2.85 -2.95
C PRO A 93 -3.74 3.76 -4.18
N GLY A 94 -4.95 4.11 -4.65
CA GLY A 94 -5.18 5.17 -5.61
C GLY A 94 -5.67 6.42 -4.88
N VAL A 95 -4.79 7.40 -4.68
CA VAL A 95 -5.08 8.56 -3.81
C VAL A 95 -6.23 9.41 -4.32
N ARG A 96 -6.43 9.48 -5.65
CA ARG A 96 -7.52 10.25 -6.26
C ARG A 96 -8.79 9.45 -6.42
N SER A 97 -8.70 8.19 -6.84
CA SER A 97 -9.87 7.32 -7.00
C SER A 97 -10.43 6.82 -5.68
N ASN A 98 -9.64 6.80 -4.62
CA ASN A 98 -9.88 6.12 -3.35
C ASN A 98 -9.90 4.59 -3.45
N ASN A 99 -9.66 4.00 -4.59
CA ASN A 99 -9.61 2.56 -4.75
C ASN A 99 -8.36 1.98 -4.08
N LEU A 100 -8.49 0.77 -3.56
CA LEU A 100 -7.35 -0.04 -3.14
C LEU A 100 -7.24 -1.23 -4.08
N HIS A 101 -6.15 -1.33 -4.80
CA HIS A 101 -5.88 -2.42 -5.73
C HIS A 101 -5.02 -3.47 -5.04
N ILE A 102 -5.52 -4.69 -4.91
CA ILE A 102 -4.82 -5.81 -4.31
C ILE A 102 -4.22 -6.65 -5.43
N VAL A 103 -2.92 -6.82 -5.44
CA VAL A 103 -2.18 -7.50 -6.51
C VAL A 103 -1.57 -8.79 -5.97
N ASP A 104 -1.88 -9.92 -6.62
CA ASP A 104 -1.24 -11.21 -6.37
C ASP A 104 0.13 -11.23 -7.04
N THR A 105 1.17 -11.28 -6.21
CA THR A 105 2.57 -11.39 -6.62
C THR A 105 3.15 -12.78 -6.41
N ALA A 106 2.38 -13.70 -5.81
CA ALA A 106 2.88 -15.03 -5.46
C ALA A 106 2.66 -16.06 -6.55
N THR A 107 1.57 -15.93 -7.31
CA THR A 107 1.26 -16.90 -8.38
C THR A 107 2.28 -16.83 -9.52
N ASP A 108 2.62 -15.62 -9.96
CA ASP A 108 3.72 -15.35 -10.89
C ASP A 108 4.39 -14.04 -10.50
N PRO A 109 5.52 -14.08 -9.79
CA PRO A 109 6.21 -12.87 -9.38
C PRO A 109 6.75 -12.02 -10.56
N ARG A 110 6.97 -12.61 -11.72
CA ARG A 110 7.44 -11.87 -12.90
C ARG A 110 6.29 -11.18 -13.66
N ALA A 111 5.07 -11.68 -13.49
CA ALA A 111 3.85 -11.15 -14.11
C ALA A 111 2.69 -11.13 -13.09
N PRO A 112 2.74 -10.27 -12.06
CA PRO A 112 1.71 -10.17 -11.05
C PRO A 112 0.36 -9.79 -11.65
N ARG A 113 -0.73 -10.15 -10.96
CA ARG A 113 -2.10 -9.99 -11.45
C ARG A 113 -2.97 -9.30 -10.42
N LEU A 114 -3.94 -8.53 -10.90
CA LEU A 114 -4.97 -7.96 -10.04
C LEU A 114 -5.78 -9.10 -9.40
N HIS A 115 -5.87 -9.07 -8.08
CA HIS A 115 -6.62 -10.04 -7.28
C HIS A 115 -7.99 -9.50 -6.87
N LYS A 116 -8.03 -8.28 -6.33
CA LYS A 116 -9.25 -7.65 -5.81
C LYS A 116 -9.13 -6.12 -5.93
N ILE A 117 -10.26 -5.45 -6.05
CA ILE A 117 -10.36 -4.01 -5.85
C ILE A 117 -11.33 -3.78 -4.70
N ILE A 118 -10.95 -2.92 -3.76
CA ILE A 118 -11.87 -2.33 -2.79
C ILE A 118 -12.24 -0.97 -3.34
N ASP A 119 -13.51 -0.80 -3.64
CA ASP A 119 -14.03 0.42 -4.26
C ASP A 119 -14.00 1.61 -3.28
N GLY A 120 -13.58 2.75 -3.77
CA GLY A 120 -13.51 3.98 -2.97
C GLY A 120 -14.86 4.44 -2.42
N ALA A 121 -15.96 4.15 -3.11
CA ALA A 121 -17.29 4.45 -2.60
C ALA A 121 -17.66 3.54 -1.42
N GLU A 122 -17.23 2.28 -1.44
CA GLU A 122 -17.40 1.37 -0.31
C GLU A 122 -16.63 1.86 0.91
N ILE A 123 -15.38 2.31 0.73
CA ILE A 123 -14.55 2.86 1.80
C ILE A 123 -15.20 4.11 2.40
N LYS A 124 -15.63 5.04 1.54
CA LYS A 124 -16.34 6.26 1.98
C LYS A 124 -17.61 5.93 2.79
N GLY A 125 -18.38 4.95 2.31
CA GLY A 125 -19.62 4.56 2.96
C GLY A 125 -19.46 3.84 4.28
N LYS A 126 -18.42 3.00 4.42
CA LYS A 126 -18.20 2.18 5.62
C LYS A 126 -17.30 2.83 6.68
N ALA A 127 -16.36 3.67 6.28
CA ALA A 127 -15.34 4.22 7.17
C ALA A 127 -15.29 5.75 7.19
N ASP A 128 -16.03 6.44 6.34
CA ASP A 128 -15.95 7.90 6.19
C ASP A 128 -14.50 8.38 5.95
N LEU A 129 -13.80 7.77 4.97
CA LEU A 129 -12.40 8.05 4.67
C LEU A 129 -12.19 8.31 3.18
N SER A 130 -11.20 9.17 2.85
CA SER A 130 -10.75 9.45 1.49
C SER A 130 -9.26 9.82 1.42
N GLY A 131 -8.66 9.66 0.23
CA GLY A 131 -7.24 9.90 0.00
C GLY A 131 -6.37 8.84 0.70
N PRO A 132 -6.44 7.55 0.33
CA PRO A 132 -5.58 6.51 0.89
C PRO A 132 -4.12 6.82 0.58
N HIS A 133 -3.23 6.58 1.55
CA HIS A 133 -1.82 6.92 1.43
C HIS A 133 -0.92 5.75 1.78
N THR A 134 -0.55 5.56 3.02
CA THR A 134 0.45 4.57 3.45
C THR A 134 -0.21 3.26 3.90
N VAL A 135 0.40 2.13 3.53
CA VAL A 135 -0.06 0.78 3.86
C VAL A 135 0.97 0.07 4.72
N HIS A 136 0.55 -0.44 5.87
CA HIS A 136 1.34 -1.35 6.70
C HIS A 136 0.53 -2.55 7.16
N CYS A 137 1.17 -3.73 7.22
CA CYS A 137 0.58 -4.87 7.90
C CYS A 137 0.71 -4.70 9.43
N LEU A 138 -0.27 -5.21 10.15
CA LEU A 138 -0.33 -5.22 11.60
C LEU A 138 -0.69 -6.64 12.07
N GLY A 139 0.27 -7.54 12.04
CA GLY A 139 0.00 -8.97 12.25
C GLY A 139 -0.90 -9.52 11.14
N SER A 140 -2.05 -10.08 11.50
CA SER A 140 -3.04 -10.60 10.54
C SER A 140 -3.94 -9.53 9.89
N GLU A 141 -3.71 -8.26 10.21
CA GLU A 141 -4.51 -7.14 9.74
C GLU A 141 -3.67 -6.21 8.87
N ILE A 142 -4.32 -5.34 8.13
CA ILE A 142 -3.68 -4.32 7.30
C ILE A 142 -4.26 -2.98 7.69
N ILE A 143 -3.38 -2.03 7.99
CA ILE A 143 -3.77 -0.66 8.29
C ILE A 143 -3.34 0.25 7.14
N ILE A 144 -4.25 1.13 6.74
CA ILE A 144 -4.02 2.09 5.66
C ILE A 144 -4.38 3.48 6.17
N SER A 145 -3.45 4.42 6.08
CA SER A 145 -3.73 5.81 6.42
C SER A 145 -4.55 6.48 5.33
N PHE A 146 -5.42 7.40 5.74
CA PHE A 146 -6.26 8.21 4.86
C PHE A 146 -6.13 9.67 5.22
N LEU A 147 -5.95 10.50 4.22
CA LEU A 147 -5.66 11.94 4.36
C LEU A 147 -6.87 12.76 4.81
N GLY A 148 -8.09 12.28 4.55
CA GLY A 148 -9.31 12.99 4.89
C GLY A 148 -10.52 12.09 5.10
N ASN A 149 -11.64 12.71 5.49
CA ASN A 149 -12.95 12.08 5.55
C ASN A 149 -13.55 11.88 4.15
N ALA A 150 -14.72 11.26 4.05
CA ALA A 150 -15.39 10.99 2.77
C ALA A 150 -15.65 12.23 1.90
N LYS A 151 -15.65 13.43 2.49
CA LYS A 151 -15.80 14.71 1.78
C LYS A 151 -14.47 15.29 1.32
N GLY A 152 -13.35 14.66 1.64
CA GLY A 152 -12.00 15.18 1.35
C GLY A 152 -11.55 16.28 2.32
N GLU A 153 -12.14 16.36 3.50
CA GLU A 153 -11.86 17.33 4.55
C GLU A 153 -11.21 16.62 5.75
N ALA A 154 -10.75 17.40 6.74
CA ALA A 154 -10.38 16.84 8.04
C ALA A 154 -11.62 16.32 8.81
N PRO A 155 -11.48 15.30 9.67
CA PRO A 155 -10.25 14.56 9.93
C PRO A 155 -10.01 13.43 8.93
N GLY A 156 -8.75 13.05 8.76
CA GLY A 156 -8.35 11.78 8.15
C GLY A 156 -8.55 10.61 9.11
N GLY A 157 -7.76 9.54 8.93
CA GLY A 157 -7.82 8.39 9.83
C GLY A 157 -7.13 7.14 9.28
N TYR A 158 -7.46 5.99 9.83
CA TYR A 158 -6.82 4.73 9.50
C TYR A 158 -7.89 3.66 9.22
N LEU A 159 -7.88 3.11 8.02
CA LEU A 159 -8.71 1.98 7.64
C LEU A 159 -8.06 0.69 8.09
N GLN A 160 -8.86 -0.19 8.69
CA GLN A 160 -8.47 -1.55 9.03
C GLN A 160 -9.09 -2.54 8.05
N LEU A 161 -8.25 -3.39 7.45
CA LEU A 161 -8.67 -4.55 6.67
C LEU A 161 -8.29 -5.83 7.41
N ASP A 162 -9.10 -6.88 7.25
CA ASP A 162 -8.74 -8.22 7.66
C ASP A 162 -7.76 -8.88 6.66
N LYS A 163 -7.29 -10.09 6.97
CA LYS A 163 -6.37 -10.87 6.12
C LYS A 163 -6.95 -11.23 4.74
N ASP A 164 -8.28 -11.18 4.57
CA ASP A 164 -9.00 -11.48 3.33
C ASP A 164 -9.41 -10.19 2.59
N PHE A 165 -8.83 -9.05 3.01
CA PHE A 165 -9.08 -7.72 2.45
C PHE A 165 -10.54 -7.27 2.55
N ASN A 166 -11.23 -7.60 3.62
CA ASN A 166 -12.53 -7.04 3.92
C ASN A 166 -12.35 -5.84 4.85
N ILE A 167 -13.17 -4.82 4.65
CA ILE A 167 -13.19 -3.64 5.51
C ILE A 167 -13.75 -4.03 6.88
N VAL A 168 -12.93 -3.91 7.91
CA VAL A 168 -13.33 -4.06 9.33
C VAL A 168 -13.96 -2.76 9.82
N GLY A 169 -13.35 -1.62 9.50
CA GLY A 169 -13.79 -0.29 9.91
C GLY A 169 -12.61 0.66 10.06
N ARG A 170 -12.79 1.72 10.86
CA ARG A 170 -11.68 2.56 11.31
C ARG A 170 -10.92 1.86 12.42
N TRP A 171 -9.58 1.96 12.36
CA TRP A 171 -8.71 1.37 13.39
C TRP A 171 -8.72 2.20 14.68
N GLU A 172 -8.70 3.51 14.56
CA GLU A 172 -8.74 4.42 15.71
C GLU A 172 -10.16 4.59 16.27
N ASN A 173 -10.28 4.72 17.57
CA ASN A 173 -11.54 5.07 18.23
C ASN A 173 -11.86 6.57 18.13
N SER A 174 -10.84 7.39 18.03
CA SER A 174 -10.94 8.85 17.89
C SER A 174 -9.60 9.40 17.42
N MET A 175 -9.64 10.39 16.56
CA MET A 175 -8.44 11.17 16.17
C MET A 175 -8.03 12.20 17.20
N GLY A 176 -8.86 12.49 18.23
CA GLY A 176 -8.57 13.55 19.19
C GLY A 176 -8.38 14.89 18.48
N ASP A 177 -7.25 15.55 18.75
CA ASP A 177 -6.86 16.81 18.11
C ASP A 177 -6.14 16.63 16.76
N ILE A 178 -5.82 15.38 16.36
CA ILE A 178 -5.17 15.04 15.09
C ILE A 178 -6.17 15.24 13.96
N LYS A 179 -5.80 16.00 12.94
CA LYS A 179 -6.71 16.37 11.84
C LYS A 179 -6.46 15.56 10.58
N PHE A 180 -5.21 15.15 10.33
CA PHE A 180 -4.86 14.51 9.06
C PHE A 180 -4.12 13.20 9.32
N GLY A 181 -4.46 12.15 8.58
CA GLY A 181 -3.61 10.98 8.46
C GLY A 181 -2.59 11.22 7.33
N TYR A 182 -1.35 10.77 7.49
CA TYR A 182 -0.34 10.81 6.43
C TYR A 182 0.46 9.51 6.43
N ASP A 183 1.67 9.54 6.93
CA ASP A 183 2.48 8.34 7.11
C ASP A 183 2.42 7.88 8.56
N PHE A 184 2.67 6.60 8.79
CA PHE A 184 2.72 6.06 10.14
C PHE A 184 3.64 4.85 10.21
N TRP A 185 4.18 4.60 11.43
CA TRP A 185 4.96 3.43 11.76
C TRP A 185 4.43 2.83 13.05
N TYR A 186 4.41 1.53 13.10
CA TYR A 186 3.94 0.76 14.23
C TYR A 186 5.07 -0.08 14.83
N GLN A 187 5.22 -0.02 16.16
CA GLN A 187 6.15 -0.83 16.92
C GLN A 187 5.37 -1.76 17.88
N PRO A 188 5.16 -3.03 17.50
CA PRO A 188 4.32 -3.96 18.27
C PRO A 188 4.87 -4.25 19.66
N ARG A 189 6.19 -4.33 19.83
CA ARG A 189 6.82 -4.62 21.12
C ARG A 189 6.51 -3.58 22.20
N HIS A 190 6.28 -2.36 21.79
CA HIS A 190 5.97 -1.24 22.70
C HIS A 190 4.52 -0.81 22.63
N ASN A 191 3.73 -1.42 21.73
CA ASN A 191 2.36 -1.03 21.45
C ASN A 191 2.22 0.48 21.18
N ILE A 192 3.13 0.98 20.32
CA ILE A 192 3.21 2.39 19.96
C ILE A 192 3.04 2.51 18.45
N MET A 193 2.21 3.44 18.01
CA MET A 193 2.19 3.96 16.65
C MET A 193 2.65 5.41 16.65
N VAL A 194 3.52 5.73 15.70
CA VAL A 194 3.94 7.12 15.41
C VAL A 194 3.34 7.48 14.07
N SER A 195 2.62 8.57 14.00
CA SER A 195 2.02 9.08 12.77
C SER A 195 2.42 10.52 12.52
N SER A 196 2.32 10.93 11.27
CA SER A 196 2.51 12.30 10.83
C SER A 196 1.22 12.85 10.24
N GLU A 197 1.13 14.17 10.17
CA GLU A 197 0.01 14.88 9.55
C GLU A 197 0.51 15.68 8.34
N TRP A 198 -0.36 15.83 7.33
CA TRP A 198 -0.03 16.68 6.18
C TRP A 198 -1.21 17.58 5.81
N ALA A 199 -2.13 17.13 4.92
CA ALA A 199 -3.19 17.99 4.39
C ALA A 199 -4.43 17.18 3.99
N ALA A 200 -5.59 17.82 4.02
CA ALA A 200 -6.82 17.21 3.52
C ALA A 200 -6.83 17.14 1.97
N PRO A 201 -7.44 16.10 1.37
CA PRO A 201 -7.54 15.94 -0.07
C PRO A 201 -7.99 17.19 -0.83
N ASN A 202 -9.02 17.87 -0.33
CA ASN A 202 -9.57 19.08 -0.96
C ASN A 202 -8.57 20.25 -1.05
N THR A 203 -7.48 20.23 -0.30
CA THR A 203 -6.47 21.31 -0.31
C THR A 203 -5.38 21.07 -1.34
N PHE A 204 -5.00 19.82 -1.59
CA PHE A 204 -3.90 19.51 -2.50
C PHE A 204 -4.33 18.88 -3.83
N MET A 205 -5.45 18.16 -3.87
CA MET A 205 -5.91 17.50 -5.10
C MET A 205 -6.14 18.46 -6.29
N PRO A 206 -6.56 19.73 -6.10
CA PRO A 206 -6.59 20.71 -7.18
C PRO A 206 -5.19 21.11 -7.67
N LEU A 207 -4.14 20.90 -6.85
CA LEU A 207 -2.76 21.16 -7.20
C LEU A 207 -2.17 19.87 -7.80
N SER A 208 -1.45 19.99 -8.90
CA SER A 208 -0.72 18.84 -9.45
C SER A 208 0.45 18.50 -8.53
N LEU A 209 0.47 17.32 -7.92
CA LEU A 209 1.56 16.85 -7.03
C LEU A 209 2.87 16.53 -7.77
N ILE A 210 2.88 16.58 -9.10
CA ILE A 210 4.07 16.31 -9.92
C ILE A 210 5.14 17.41 -9.82
N HIS A 211 4.83 18.49 -9.12
CA HIS A 211 5.75 19.63 -8.97
C HIS A 211 6.33 19.77 -7.55
N ILE A 212 6.30 18.69 -6.75
CA ILE A 212 6.97 18.68 -5.45
C ILE A 212 8.25 17.86 -5.55
#